data_aed6228028db02bd0a716a1ac9d56c9a
#
_entry.id   aed6228028db02bd0a716a1ac9d56c9a
#
_cell.length_a   1.000
_cell.length_b   1.000
_cell.length_c   1.000
_cell.angle_alpha   90.00
_cell.angle_beta   90.00
_cell.angle_gamma   90.00
#
_symmetry.space_group_name_H-M   'P 1'
#
loop_
_entity.id
_entity.type
_entity.pdbx_description
1 polymer ?
#
loop_
_entity_poly.entity_id
_entity_poly.type
_entity_poly.pdbx_seq_one_letter_code
_entity_poly.pdbx_strand_id
1 'polypeptide(L)'
;MKLQRSAVEKPWGRTDLDPVFGTSSAQRVGEIWFTHAELADPPLLVKYIFTSENLSVQVHPSDDEARARGLASGKNESWYILNADDGARLGLGLKAAVTEDELRAAAINGSIEQMLDWRPVEAGDFFYVPAGTIHAIGAGIALMEIQQNADVTYRLYDYGRPRELHLDDAVSVSQRKPYVGHSIINSSTSNDRILVDEASFSVIRASSTEGIPQSLASRQRWVMPLHGSASSGTEGASIGECLLLQPRAPISLSPDALVLVAVAGRI
;
A
#
# COMPACT_ATOMS: atom_id res chain seq x y z
N MET A 1 -15.45 -1.36 14.64
CA MET A 1 -15.65 0.10 14.40
C MET A 1 -15.37 0.43 12.96
N LYS A 2 -16.09 1.37 12.39
CA LYS A 2 -15.81 1.92 11.05
C LYS A 2 -14.73 2.99 11.17
N LEU A 3 -13.66 2.88 10.39
CA LEU A 3 -12.58 3.86 10.38
C LEU A 3 -13.01 5.13 9.63
N GLN A 4 -12.48 6.28 10.07
CA GLN A 4 -12.71 7.57 9.45
C GLN A 4 -11.77 7.77 8.28
N ARG A 5 -12.25 8.43 7.23
CA ARG A 5 -11.46 8.80 6.05
C ARG A 5 -10.88 10.20 6.23
N SER A 6 -9.57 10.31 6.04
CA SER A 6 -8.86 11.59 6.03
C SER A 6 -8.17 11.78 4.68
N ALA A 7 -8.65 12.73 3.89
CA ALA A 7 -8.04 13.07 2.60
C ALA A 7 -6.73 13.83 2.83
N VAL A 8 -5.69 13.44 2.10
CA VAL A 8 -4.36 14.07 2.15
C VAL A 8 -4.00 14.57 0.75
N GLU A 9 -3.76 15.88 0.67
CA GLU A 9 -3.33 16.51 -0.57
C GLU A 9 -1.89 16.14 -0.90
N LYS A 10 -1.64 15.85 -2.16
CA LYS A 10 -0.30 15.59 -2.68
C LYS A 10 -0.14 16.23 -4.05
N PRO A 11 1.06 16.67 -4.41
CA PRO A 11 1.30 17.31 -5.72
C PRO A 11 0.98 16.39 -6.91
N TRP A 12 1.06 15.09 -6.71
CA TRP A 12 0.77 14.05 -7.69
C TRP A 12 -0.66 13.47 -7.58
N GLY A 13 -1.51 14.04 -6.70
CA GLY A 13 -2.88 13.58 -6.47
C GLY A 13 -3.83 13.89 -7.64
N ARG A 14 -5.04 13.38 -7.58
CA ARG A 14 -6.13 13.55 -8.56
C ARG A 14 -7.20 14.50 -8.03
N THR A 15 -7.94 15.12 -8.94
CA THR A 15 -9.12 15.95 -8.65
C THR A 15 -10.43 15.28 -9.06
N ASP A 16 -10.34 14.20 -9.83
CA ASP A 16 -11.46 13.44 -10.44
C ASP A 16 -11.62 12.08 -9.79
N LEU A 17 -11.68 12.03 -8.45
CA LEU A 17 -11.88 10.77 -7.74
C LEU A 17 -13.28 10.21 -8.01
N ASP A 18 -13.36 8.87 -8.03
CA ASP A 18 -14.64 8.17 -8.05
C ASP A 18 -15.55 8.70 -6.91
N PRO A 19 -16.85 8.92 -7.17
CA PRO A 19 -17.80 9.36 -6.14
C PRO A 19 -17.82 8.53 -4.86
N VAL A 20 -17.45 7.25 -4.92
CA VAL A 20 -17.26 6.35 -3.77
C VAL A 20 -16.26 6.92 -2.75
N PHE A 21 -15.23 7.63 -3.22
CA PHE A 21 -14.21 8.23 -2.37
C PHE A 21 -14.59 9.64 -1.86
N GLY A 22 -15.76 10.14 -2.28
CA GLY A 22 -16.27 11.48 -1.92
C GLY A 22 -15.65 12.56 -2.80
N THR A 23 -16.51 13.37 -3.32
CA THR A 23 -16.35 14.69 -3.96
C THR A 23 -15.15 14.94 -4.89
N SER A 24 -15.48 15.49 -6.06
CA SER A 24 -14.57 16.34 -6.82
C SER A 24 -14.10 17.49 -5.92
N SER A 25 -12.93 17.43 -5.36
CA SER A 25 -12.34 18.56 -4.67
C SER A 25 -11.60 19.42 -5.69
N ALA A 26 -11.57 20.74 -5.48
CA ALA A 26 -10.66 21.61 -6.21
C ALA A 26 -9.18 21.30 -5.88
N GLN A 27 -8.94 20.41 -4.93
CA GLN A 27 -7.65 20.06 -4.38
C GLN A 27 -7.22 18.68 -4.91
N ARG A 28 -5.93 18.50 -5.16
CA ARG A 28 -5.37 17.21 -5.59
C ARG A 28 -5.26 16.26 -4.41
N VAL A 29 -6.22 15.35 -4.27
CA VAL A 29 -6.16 14.29 -3.27
C VAL A 29 -5.25 13.17 -3.77
N GLY A 30 -4.14 12.96 -3.07
CA GLY A 30 -3.22 11.86 -3.38
C GLY A 30 -3.47 10.62 -2.54
N GLU A 31 -3.92 10.81 -1.29
CA GLU A 31 -4.15 9.70 -0.37
C GLU A 31 -5.45 9.89 0.41
N ILE A 32 -6.09 8.78 0.77
CA ILE A 32 -7.17 8.74 1.76
C ILE A 32 -6.76 7.74 2.85
N TRP A 33 -6.48 8.23 4.04
CA TRP A 33 -6.06 7.42 5.17
C TRP A 33 -7.26 6.97 5.99
N PHE A 34 -7.20 5.72 6.47
CA PHE A 34 -8.18 5.17 7.39
C PHE A 34 -7.64 5.24 8.81
N THR A 35 -8.22 6.12 9.62
CA THR A 35 -7.79 6.39 11.00
C THR A 35 -9.00 6.39 11.94
N HIS A 36 -8.74 6.39 13.24
CA HIS A 36 -9.77 6.60 14.26
C HIS A 36 -9.14 7.20 15.51
N ALA A 37 -9.79 8.20 16.09
CA ALA A 37 -9.25 8.95 17.23
C ALA A 37 -8.98 8.07 18.49
N GLU A 38 -9.73 6.96 18.64
CA GLU A 38 -9.55 6.02 19.75
C GLU A 38 -8.48 4.95 19.50
N LEU A 39 -7.89 4.92 18.30
CA LEU A 39 -6.82 4.01 17.93
C LEU A 39 -5.47 4.64 18.26
N ALA A 40 -4.96 4.32 19.43
CA ALA A 40 -3.58 4.63 19.77
C ALA A 40 -2.66 3.64 19.05
N ASP A 41 -1.86 4.13 18.09
CA ASP A 41 -0.78 3.41 17.42
C ASP A 41 -1.14 2.01 16.88
N PRO A 42 -2.08 1.89 15.94
CA PRO A 42 -2.42 0.60 15.34
C PRO A 42 -1.22 0.03 14.57
N PRO A 43 -1.03 -1.30 14.53
CA PRO A 43 0.13 -1.90 13.87
C PRO A 43 0.12 -1.73 12.34
N LEU A 44 -1.03 -1.50 11.74
CA LEU A 44 -1.18 -1.30 10.30
C LEU A 44 -1.85 0.03 9.99
N LEU A 45 -1.44 0.64 8.89
CA LEU A 45 -2.13 1.73 8.23
C LEU A 45 -2.66 1.24 6.89
N VAL A 46 -3.94 1.50 6.64
CA VAL A 46 -4.61 1.27 5.35
C VAL A 46 -4.92 2.61 4.73
N LYS A 47 -4.65 2.75 3.44
CA LYS A 47 -4.99 3.96 2.69
C LYS A 47 -5.25 3.67 1.22
N TYR A 48 -5.97 4.57 0.58
CA TYR A 48 -6.03 4.64 -0.88
C TYR A 48 -4.98 5.63 -1.38
N ILE A 49 -4.41 5.34 -2.55
CA ILE A 49 -3.50 6.22 -3.29
C ILE A 49 -4.06 6.46 -4.69
N PHE A 50 -4.04 7.72 -5.13
CA PHE A 50 -4.54 8.14 -6.44
C PHE A 50 -3.50 9.00 -7.13
N THR A 51 -3.02 8.57 -8.30
CA THR A 51 -1.90 9.23 -8.96
C THR A 51 -2.28 9.84 -10.30
N SER A 52 -2.00 11.14 -10.49
CA SER A 52 -2.01 11.81 -11.80
C SER A 52 -0.60 12.01 -12.37
N GLU A 53 0.41 11.86 -11.51
CA GLU A 53 1.84 11.96 -11.84
C GLU A 53 2.60 10.86 -11.10
N ASN A 54 3.82 10.55 -11.52
CA ASN A 54 4.68 9.59 -10.81
C ASN A 54 4.97 10.07 -9.37
N LEU A 55 4.89 9.17 -8.41
CA LEU A 55 5.43 9.40 -7.07
C LEU A 55 6.96 9.42 -7.12
N SER A 56 7.59 9.95 -6.08
CA SER A 56 9.04 9.90 -5.91
C SER A 56 9.57 8.46 -6.03
N VAL A 57 10.78 8.32 -6.57
CA VAL A 57 11.55 7.10 -6.38
C VAL A 57 12.02 7.08 -4.94
N GLN A 58 11.64 6.05 -4.19
CA GLN A 58 11.79 6.00 -2.73
C GLN A 58 12.10 4.59 -2.24
N VAL A 59 12.46 4.51 -0.98
CA VAL A 59 12.71 3.27 -0.25
C VAL A 59 12.32 3.44 1.21
N HIS A 60 12.00 2.34 1.88
CA HIS A 60 11.65 2.31 3.30
C HIS A 60 12.62 1.41 4.07
N PRO A 61 12.96 1.74 5.34
CA PRO A 61 13.81 0.91 6.18
C PRO A 61 13.08 -0.35 6.64
N SER A 62 13.82 -1.40 6.91
CA SER A 62 13.38 -2.56 7.69
C SER A 62 13.15 -2.20 9.17
N ASP A 63 12.53 -3.11 9.94
CA ASP A 63 12.32 -2.90 11.38
C ASP A 63 13.64 -2.68 12.14
N ASP A 64 14.70 -3.42 11.80
CA ASP A 64 16.01 -3.28 12.46
C ASP A 64 16.65 -1.94 12.11
N GLU A 65 16.63 -1.54 10.84
CA GLU A 65 17.16 -0.24 10.40
C GLU A 65 16.38 0.94 10.97
N ALA A 66 15.06 0.80 11.09
CA ALA A 66 14.18 1.79 11.69
C ALA A 66 14.49 1.97 13.18
N ARG A 67 14.57 0.86 13.94
CA ARG A 67 14.94 0.88 15.36
C ARG A 67 16.33 1.48 15.61
N ALA A 68 17.31 1.16 14.76
CA ALA A 68 18.64 1.76 14.84
C ALA A 68 18.63 3.29 14.65
N ARG A 69 17.57 3.83 14.04
CA ARG A 69 17.34 5.27 13.83
C ARG A 69 16.34 5.89 14.82
N GLY A 70 15.92 5.13 15.85
CA GLY A 70 14.96 5.59 16.87
C GLY A 70 13.50 5.63 16.40
N LEU A 71 13.17 4.98 15.27
CA LEU A 71 11.80 4.84 14.77
C LEU A 71 11.13 3.61 15.39
N ALA A 72 9.80 3.63 15.48
CA ALA A 72 9.02 2.54 16.08
C ALA A 72 9.04 1.25 15.25
N SER A 73 8.92 1.36 13.93
CA SER A 73 8.90 0.23 12.99
C SER A 73 9.47 0.62 11.63
N GLY A 74 9.84 -0.37 10.85
CA GLY A 74 10.09 -0.25 9.43
C GLY A 74 8.78 -0.10 8.65
N LYS A 75 8.88 -0.14 7.31
CA LYS A 75 7.73 0.00 6.45
C LYS A 75 7.77 -1.04 5.33
N ASN A 76 7.24 -2.23 5.64
CA ASN A 76 6.80 -3.16 4.61
C ASN A 76 5.41 -2.73 4.15
N GLU A 77 5.12 -2.85 2.88
CA GLU A 77 3.84 -2.45 2.30
C GLU A 77 3.36 -3.43 1.23
N SER A 78 2.09 -3.36 0.93
CA SER A 78 1.49 -4.08 -0.19
C SER A 78 0.48 -3.20 -0.90
N TRP A 79 0.34 -3.42 -2.21
CA TRP A 79 -0.54 -2.67 -3.07
C TRP A 79 -1.52 -3.58 -3.78
N TYR A 80 -2.81 -3.27 -3.69
CA TYR A 80 -3.86 -3.87 -4.50
C TYR A 80 -4.33 -2.83 -5.51
N ILE A 81 -4.17 -3.11 -6.79
CA ILE A 81 -4.55 -2.18 -7.86
C ILE A 81 -6.06 -2.18 -8.02
N LEU A 82 -6.68 -1.02 -7.83
CA LEU A 82 -8.14 -0.82 -7.98
C LEU A 82 -8.50 -0.40 -9.40
N ASN A 83 -7.69 0.48 -9.97
CA ASN A 83 -7.79 0.94 -11.34
C ASN A 83 -6.43 1.35 -11.86
N ALA A 84 -6.21 1.18 -13.15
CA ALA A 84 -5.02 1.62 -13.85
C ALA A 84 -5.42 2.18 -15.23
N ASP A 85 -4.95 3.38 -15.54
CA ASP A 85 -5.09 3.97 -16.87
C ASP A 85 -4.19 3.23 -17.87
N ASP A 86 -4.46 3.32 -19.16
CA ASP A 86 -3.66 2.69 -20.20
C ASP A 86 -2.18 3.08 -20.08
N GLY A 87 -1.30 2.09 -20.00
CA GLY A 87 0.13 2.28 -19.88
C GLY A 87 0.63 2.61 -18.46
N ALA A 88 -0.24 2.59 -17.44
CA ALA A 88 0.15 2.76 -16.04
C ALA A 88 1.14 1.66 -15.59
N ARG A 89 2.13 2.05 -14.78
CA ARG A 89 3.22 1.15 -14.40
C ARG A 89 3.68 1.41 -12.97
N LEU A 90 4.17 0.35 -12.31
CA LEU A 90 4.90 0.42 -11.05
C LEU A 90 6.40 0.22 -11.30
N GLY A 91 7.25 1.04 -10.71
CA GLY A 91 8.69 0.81 -10.63
C GLY A 91 8.99 -0.05 -9.40
N LEU A 92 9.46 -1.29 -9.60
CA LEU A 92 9.70 -2.25 -8.52
C LEU A 92 11.10 -2.84 -8.61
N GLY A 93 12.00 -2.39 -7.73
CA GLY A 93 13.41 -2.74 -7.78
C GLY A 93 14.13 -2.15 -8.99
N LEU A 94 15.37 -2.55 -9.16
CA LEU A 94 16.21 -2.14 -10.27
C LEU A 94 16.26 -3.23 -11.35
N LYS A 95 16.53 -2.87 -12.60
CA LYS A 95 16.72 -3.83 -13.71
C LYS A 95 17.94 -4.73 -13.50
N ALA A 96 18.97 -4.22 -12.82
CA ALA A 96 20.20 -4.94 -12.51
C ALA A 96 20.74 -4.50 -11.14
N ALA A 97 21.63 -5.30 -10.57
CA ALA A 97 22.34 -4.92 -9.36
C ALA A 97 23.34 -3.78 -9.65
N VAL A 98 23.44 -2.84 -8.71
CA VAL A 98 24.34 -1.67 -8.82
C VAL A 98 25.08 -1.46 -7.51
N THR A 99 26.20 -0.75 -7.60
CA THR A 99 26.96 -0.29 -6.43
C THR A 99 26.26 0.88 -5.74
N GLU A 100 26.73 1.21 -4.55
CA GLU A 100 26.26 2.38 -3.81
C GLU A 100 26.52 3.68 -4.56
N ASP A 101 27.73 3.84 -5.10
CA ASP A 101 28.12 5.03 -5.84
C ASP A 101 27.29 5.21 -7.12
N GLU A 102 27.02 4.13 -7.84
CA GLU A 102 26.15 4.16 -9.02
C GLU A 102 24.72 4.57 -8.66
N LEU A 103 24.14 4.00 -7.57
CA LEU A 103 22.81 4.40 -7.11
C LEU A 103 22.77 5.88 -6.73
N ARG A 104 23.76 6.35 -5.97
CA ARG A 104 23.87 7.75 -5.53
C ARG A 104 23.98 8.69 -6.73
N ALA A 105 24.86 8.39 -7.67
CA ALA A 105 25.01 9.18 -8.89
C ALA A 105 23.71 9.23 -9.71
N ALA A 106 23.04 8.10 -9.85
CA ALA A 106 21.77 8.00 -10.57
C ALA A 106 20.64 8.77 -9.90
N ALA A 107 20.58 8.77 -8.57
CA ALA A 107 19.60 9.56 -7.81
C ALA A 107 19.83 11.08 -8.02
N ILE A 108 21.09 11.53 -8.00
CA ILE A 108 21.44 12.95 -8.16
C ILE A 108 21.13 13.45 -9.58
N ASN A 109 21.45 12.68 -10.61
CA ASN A 109 21.28 13.09 -12.01
C ASN A 109 19.92 12.71 -12.62
N GLY A 110 19.06 11.97 -11.86
CA GLY A 110 17.73 11.54 -12.29
C GLY A 110 17.70 10.28 -13.14
N SER A 111 18.86 9.69 -13.52
CA SER A 111 18.88 8.46 -14.33
C SER A 111 18.35 7.23 -13.58
N ILE A 112 18.14 7.33 -12.27
CA ILE A 112 17.53 6.28 -11.45
C ILE A 112 16.15 5.85 -11.97
N GLU A 113 15.39 6.77 -12.57
CA GLU A 113 14.09 6.45 -13.19
C GLU A 113 14.24 5.40 -14.32
N GLN A 114 15.34 5.47 -15.08
CA GLN A 114 15.63 4.53 -16.15
C GLN A 114 16.17 3.18 -15.62
N MET A 115 16.72 3.18 -14.41
CA MET A 115 17.24 1.99 -13.75
C MET A 115 16.12 1.15 -13.09
N LEU A 116 14.97 1.76 -12.79
CA LEU A 116 13.82 1.05 -12.23
C LEU A 116 13.28 0.01 -13.22
N ASP A 117 12.88 -1.14 -12.68
CA ASP A 117 12.10 -2.15 -13.39
C ASP A 117 10.62 -1.74 -13.42
N TRP A 118 10.24 -1.04 -14.48
CA TRP A 118 8.88 -0.56 -14.67
C TRP A 118 7.99 -1.67 -15.24
N ARG A 119 7.00 -2.10 -14.45
CA ARG A 119 6.06 -3.17 -14.77
C ARG A 119 4.68 -2.60 -15.06
N PRO A 120 4.03 -2.96 -16.18
CA PRO A 120 2.64 -2.62 -16.41
C PRO A 120 1.76 -3.24 -15.33
N VAL A 121 0.64 -2.58 -15.01
CA VAL A 121 -0.31 -3.04 -14.01
C VAL A 121 -1.73 -2.90 -14.49
N GLU A 122 -2.61 -3.79 -13.99
CA GLU A 122 -4.03 -3.81 -14.27
C GLU A 122 -4.83 -3.91 -12.96
N ALA A 123 -6.10 -3.54 -12.99
CA ALA A 123 -7.00 -3.72 -11.85
C ALA A 123 -7.02 -5.19 -11.39
N GLY A 124 -6.90 -5.40 -10.08
CA GLY A 124 -6.84 -6.73 -9.47
C GLY A 124 -5.42 -7.25 -9.23
N ASP A 125 -4.39 -6.63 -9.78
CA ASP A 125 -3.01 -7.00 -9.47
C ASP A 125 -2.67 -6.71 -8.00
N PHE A 126 -1.81 -7.54 -7.43
CA PHE A 126 -1.32 -7.39 -6.06
C PHE A 126 0.20 -7.51 -6.01
N PHE A 127 0.82 -6.63 -5.23
CA PHE A 127 2.26 -6.59 -5.03
C PHE A 127 2.58 -6.46 -3.54
N TYR A 128 3.49 -7.29 -3.03
CA TYR A 128 4.09 -7.09 -1.72
C TYR A 128 5.45 -6.42 -1.89
N VAL A 129 5.65 -5.29 -1.27
CA VAL A 129 6.86 -4.47 -1.37
C VAL A 129 7.60 -4.51 -0.04
N PRO A 130 8.55 -5.44 0.13
CA PRO A 130 9.34 -5.50 1.35
C PRO A 130 10.22 -4.26 1.51
N ALA A 131 10.45 -3.89 2.75
CA ALA A 131 11.40 -2.84 3.11
C ALA A 131 12.76 -3.05 2.39
N GLY A 132 13.43 -1.96 2.07
CA GLY A 132 14.65 -1.95 1.27
C GLY A 132 14.43 -2.00 -0.25
N THR A 133 13.22 -2.29 -0.73
CA THR A 133 12.91 -2.26 -2.16
C THR A 133 12.84 -0.82 -2.65
N ILE A 134 13.68 -0.45 -3.63
CA ILE A 134 13.56 0.82 -4.33
C ILE A 134 12.32 0.75 -5.22
N HIS A 135 11.40 1.71 -5.09
CA HIS A 135 10.14 1.66 -5.83
C HIS A 135 9.60 3.05 -6.18
N ALA A 136 8.66 3.07 -7.11
CA ALA A 136 7.86 4.24 -7.45
C ALA A 136 6.48 3.80 -7.97
N ILE A 137 5.44 4.56 -7.64
CA ILE A 137 4.11 4.39 -8.22
C ILE A 137 4.01 5.34 -9.40
N GLY A 138 3.71 4.82 -10.58
CA GLY A 138 3.53 5.62 -11.79
C GLY A 138 2.22 6.41 -11.79
N ALA A 139 2.07 7.29 -12.75
CA ALA A 139 0.84 8.04 -12.98
C ALA A 139 -0.31 7.11 -13.42
N GLY A 140 -1.55 7.54 -13.22
CA GLY A 140 -2.73 6.85 -13.72
C GLY A 140 -3.17 5.65 -12.88
N ILE A 141 -2.76 5.55 -11.62
CA ILE A 141 -3.09 4.42 -10.75
C ILE A 141 -4.00 4.85 -9.61
N ALA A 142 -5.01 4.04 -9.33
CA ALA A 142 -5.72 4.01 -8.06
C ALA A 142 -5.44 2.67 -7.38
N LEU A 143 -4.90 2.70 -6.17
CA LEU A 143 -4.59 1.48 -5.43
C LEU A 143 -4.95 1.59 -3.95
N MET A 144 -5.12 0.43 -3.32
CA MET A 144 -5.19 0.31 -1.86
C MET A 144 -3.82 -0.12 -1.36
N GLU A 145 -3.26 0.65 -0.44
CA GLU A 145 -2.01 0.34 0.26
C GLU A 145 -2.31 -0.16 1.66
N ILE A 146 -1.73 -1.29 2.01
CA ILE A 146 -1.73 -1.87 3.35
C ILE A 146 -0.28 -1.94 3.78
N GLN A 147 0.08 -1.23 4.86
CA GLN A 147 1.46 -1.08 5.31
C GLN A 147 1.59 -1.23 6.83
N GLN A 148 2.81 -1.47 7.31
CA GLN A 148 3.12 -1.19 8.71
C GLN A 148 2.84 0.28 9.00
N ASN A 149 2.36 0.59 10.20
CA ASN A 149 2.00 1.97 10.58
C ASN A 149 3.26 2.80 10.86
N ALA A 150 3.98 3.13 9.81
CA ALA A 150 5.15 3.99 9.83
C ALA A 150 5.05 5.06 8.74
N ASP A 151 5.29 6.32 9.10
CA ASP A 151 5.36 7.43 8.15
C ASP A 151 6.83 7.79 7.89
N VAL A 152 7.59 6.80 7.40
CA VAL A 152 8.98 6.96 7.02
C VAL A 152 9.18 6.70 5.54
N THR A 153 9.72 7.68 4.83
CA THR A 153 10.01 7.59 3.39
C THR A 153 11.34 8.24 3.09
N TYR A 154 12.29 7.47 2.58
CA TYR A 154 13.57 7.99 2.10
C TYR A 154 13.51 8.17 0.58
N ARG A 155 13.47 9.44 0.13
CA ARG A 155 13.39 9.82 -1.29
C ARG A 155 14.76 9.82 -1.92
N LEU A 156 14.89 9.09 -3.02
CA LEU A 156 16.07 9.07 -3.89
C LEU A 156 15.96 10.09 -5.02
N TYR A 157 14.74 10.25 -5.59
CA TYR A 157 14.50 11.18 -6.69
C TYR A 157 13.04 11.63 -6.72
N ASP A 158 12.78 12.89 -7.03
CA ASP A 158 11.44 13.46 -7.00
C ASP A 158 11.08 14.36 -8.18
N TYR A 159 11.62 14.07 -9.36
CA TYR A 159 11.28 14.77 -10.61
C TYR A 159 11.43 16.30 -10.54
N GLY A 160 12.35 16.80 -9.73
CA GLY A 160 12.60 18.24 -9.55
C GLY A 160 11.56 18.97 -8.67
N ARG A 161 10.62 18.27 -8.05
CA ARG A 161 9.70 18.86 -7.08
C ARG A 161 10.46 19.35 -5.84
N PRO A 162 10.03 20.46 -5.19
CA PRO A 162 10.76 21.06 -4.07
C PRO A 162 10.53 20.29 -2.76
N ARG A 163 10.82 18.98 -2.76
CA ARG A 163 10.78 18.12 -1.57
C ARG A 163 12.17 17.61 -1.24
N GLU A 164 12.43 17.44 0.03
CA GLU A 164 13.71 16.95 0.52
C GLU A 164 14.02 15.54 -0.03
N LEU A 165 15.25 15.35 -0.46
CA LEU A 165 15.84 14.05 -0.80
C LEU A 165 16.64 13.54 0.40
N HIS A 166 16.56 12.25 0.68
CA HIS A 166 17.18 11.60 1.83
C HIS A 166 18.25 10.61 1.35
N LEU A 167 19.24 11.12 0.57
CA LEU A 167 20.17 10.27 -0.18
C LEU A 167 20.95 9.29 0.70
N ASP A 168 21.50 9.75 1.82
CA ASP A 168 22.33 8.92 2.70
C ASP A 168 21.49 7.80 3.34
N ASP A 169 20.35 8.14 3.91
CA ASP A 169 19.44 7.16 4.50
C ASP A 169 18.90 6.20 3.43
N ALA A 170 18.44 6.73 2.31
CA ALA A 170 17.88 5.93 1.22
C ALA A 170 18.89 4.92 0.67
N VAL A 171 20.11 5.36 0.38
CA VAL A 171 21.20 4.51 -0.14
C VAL A 171 21.56 3.43 0.89
N SER A 172 21.63 3.79 2.19
CA SER A 172 22.02 2.87 3.27
C SER A 172 21.04 1.69 3.47
N VAL A 173 19.72 1.92 3.24
CA VAL A 173 18.69 0.89 3.43
C VAL A 173 18.30 0.21 2.12
N SER A 174 18.79 0.68 0.96
CA SER A 174 18.38 0.16 -0.34
C SER A 174 18.95 -1.22 -0.65
N GLN A 175 18.06 -2.12 -1.06
CA GLN A 175 18.44 -3.34 -1.79
C GLN A 175 18.72 -2.96 -3.25
N ARG A 176 19.98 -2.73 -3.58
CA ARG A 176 20.45 -2.26 -4.89
C ARG A 176 20.45 -3.38 -5.94
N LYS A 177 19.31 -4.03 -6.15
CA LYS A 177 19.15 -5.23 -6.99
C LYS A 177 17.74 -5.33 -7.56
N PRO A 178 17.48 -6.27 -8.48
CA PRO A 178 16.15 -6.58 -8.96
C PRO A 178 15.19 -6.97 -7.82
N TYR A 179 13.92 -6.61 -8.01
CA TYR A 179 12.83 -6.96 -7.09
C TYR A 179 12.61 -8.48 -7.03
N VAL A 180 12.54 -8.98 -5.81
CA VAL A 180 12.30 -10.41 -5.51
C VAL A 180 11.06 -10.61 -4.61
N GLY A 181 10.23 -9.58 -4.46
CA GLY A 181 9.00 -9.65 -3.68
C GLY A 181 7.93 -10.50 -4.36
N HIS A 182 6.87 -10.80 -3.60
CA HIS A 182 5.73 -11.55 -4.09
C HIS A 182 4.76 -10.66 -4.86
N SER A 183 4.32 -11.11 -6.03
CA SER A 183 3.27 -10.46 -6.81
C SER A 183 2.29 -11.48 -7.35
N ILE A 184 1.03 -11.08 -7.45
CA ILE A 184 -0.06 -11.86 -8.05
C ILE A 184 -0.62 -11.01 -9.17
N ILE A 185 -0.36 -11.44 -10.39
CA ILE A 185 -0.82 -10.78 -11.61
C ILE A 185 -2.12 -11.44 -12.08
N ASN A 186 -3.03 -10.63 -12.60
CA ASN A 186 -4.31 -11.08 -13.15
C ASN A 186 -5.17 -11.84 -12.13
N SER A 187 -5.38 -11.26 -10.98
CA SER A 187 -6.19 -11.83 -9.91
C SER A 187 -7.71 -11.69 -10.16
N SER A 188 -8.14 -11.52 -11.41
CA SER A 188 -9.55 -11.37 -11.81
C SER A 188 -10.42 -12.59 -11.50
N THR A 189 -9.83 -13.69 -11.06
CA THR A 189 -10.60 -14.84 -10.57
C THR A 189 -11.11 -14.54 -9.16
N SER A 190 -12.40 -14.70 -8.95
CA SER A 190 -13.15 -14.50 -7.68
C SER A 190 -12.79 -15.49 -6.57
N ASN A 191 -11.62 -16.11 -6.60
CA ASN A 191 -11.25 -17.15 -5.64
C ASN A 191 -10.65 -16.55 -4.37
N ASP A 192 -11.12 -17.04 -3.24
CA ASP A 192 -10.54 -16.78 -1.93
C ASP A 192 -9.08 -17.20 -1.93
N ARG A 193 -8.19 -16.32 -1.48
CA ARG A 193 -6.76 -16.62 -1.44
C ARG A 193 -5.98 -15.74 -0.48
N ILE A 194 -4.94 -16.28 0.08
CA ILE A 194 -3.90 -15.52 0.76
C ILE A 194 -3.08 -14.79 -0.31
N LEU A 195 -3.05 -13.46 -0.24
CA LEU A 195 -2.29 -12.61 -1.14
C LEU A 195 -0.84 -12.45 -0.67
N VAL A 196 -0.64 -12.34 0.63
CA VAL A 196 0.67 -12.31 1.29
C VAL A 196 0.54 -12.85 2.71
N ASP A 197 1.55 -13.54 3.19
CA ASP A 197 1.67 -14.04 4.57
C ASP A 197 3.10 -13.84 5.06
N GLU A 198 3.38 -12.65 5.61
CA GLU A 198 4.71 -12.24 6.03
C GLU A 198 4.75 -11.86 7.52
N ALA A 199 5.95 -11.76 8.07
CA ALA A 199 6.13 -11.47 9.49
C ALA A 199 5.55 -10.12 9.92
N SER A 200 5.50 -9.14 9.02
CA SER A 200 4.95 -7.81 9.26
C SER A 200 3.42 -7.81 9.25
N PHE A 201 2.83 -8.45 8.24
CA PHE A 201 1.37 -8.58 8.09
C PHE A 201 1.01 -9.63 7.05
N SER A 202 -0.27 -10.03 7.09
CA SER A 202 -0.88 -10.90 6.08
C SER A 202 -2.10 -10.22 5.50
N VAL A 203 -2.36 -10.48 4.21
CA VAL A 203 -3.53 -10.00 3.48
C VAL A 203 -4.20 -11.17 2.78
N ILE A 204 -5.52 -11.26 2.97
CA ILE A 204 -6.38 -12.26 2.35
C ILE A 204 -7.39 -11.53 1.46
N ARG A 205 -7.69 -12.09 0.31
CA ARG A 205 -8.87 -11.75 -0.47
C ARG A 205 -9.92 -12.83 -0.25
N ALA A 206 -11.14 -12.43 0.14
CA ALA A 206 -12.23 -13.35 0.41
C ALA A 206 -13.54 -12.87 -0.22
N SER A 207 -14.33 -13.80 -0.74
CA SER A 207 -15.68 -13.59 -1.30
C SER A 207 -16.77 -14.11 -0.36
N SER A 208 -16.39 -14.82 0.68
CA SER A 208 -17.30 -15.33 1.71
C SER A 208 -16.62 -15.35 3.09
N THR A 209 -17.39 -15.54 4.13
CA THR A 209 -16.86 -15.68 5.50
C THR A 209 -16.01 -16.94 5.68
N GLU A 210 -16.31 -17.99 4.92
CA GLU A 210 -15.57 -19.27 4.90
C GLU A 210 -14.19 -19.11 4.28
N GLY A 211 -14.03 -18.15 3.36
CA GLY A 211 -12.74 -17.79 2.76
C GLY A 211 -11.78 -17.07 3.72
N ILE A 212 -12.27 -16.62 4.88
CA ILE A 212 -11.46 -15.98 5.92
C ILE A 212 -11.01 -17.03 6.93
N PRO A 213 -9.70 -17.32 7.06
CA PRO A 213 -9.21 -18.31 8.00
C PRO A 213 -9.71 -18.09 9.42
N GLN A 214 -10.27 -19.13 10.05
CA GLN A 214 -10.84 -19.06 11.40
C GLN A 214 -9.80 -18.66 12.46
N SER A 215 -8.51 -18.96 12.24
CA SER A 215 -7.39 -18.52 13.09
C SER A 215 -7.36 -17.00 13.29
N LEU A 216 -7.87 -16.22 12.32
CA LEU A 216 -7.91 -14.77 12.38
C LEU A 216 -9.02 -14.22 13.29
N ALA A 217 -9.97 -15.05 13.71
CA ALA A 217 -11.06 -14.60 14.58
C ALA A 217 -10.54 -14.05 15.93
N SER A 218 -9.41 -14.55 16.43
CA SER A 218 -8.78 -14.08 17.67
C SER A 218 -7.93 -12.82 17.51
N ARG A 219 -7.86 -12.25 16.31
CA ARG A 219 -6.97 -11.13 15.96
C ARG A 219 -7.78 -9.89 15.57
N GLN A 220 -7.13 -8.74 15.64
CA GLN A 220 -7.61 -7.50 15.05
C GLN A 220 -7.53 -7.63 13.51
N ARG A 221 -8.60 -7.25 12.80
CA ARG A 221 -8.73 -7.41 11.33
C ARG A 221 -9.20 -6.12 10.70
N TRP A 222 -8.47 -5.65 9.70
CA TRP A 222 -8.89 -4.57 8.81
C TRP A 222 -9.65 -5.20 7.65
N VAL A 223 -10.89 -4.79 7.44
CA VAL A 223 -11.76 -5.34 6.38
C VAL A 223 -12.10 -4.23 5.41
N MET A 224 -11.69 -4.38 4.16
CA MET A 224 -11.85 -3.40 3.08
C MET A 224 -12.65 -4.03 1.94
N PRO A 225 -13.92 -3.65 1.73
CA PRO A 225 -14.69 -4.12 0.59
C PRO A 225 -14.13 -3.59 -0.74
N LEU A 226 -13.87 -4.50 -1.67
CA LEU A 226 -13.58 -4.22 -3.08
C LEU A 226 -14.86 -4.24 -3.91
N HIS A 227 -15.84 -5.05 -3.46
CA HIS A 227 -17.19 -5.14 -4.03
C HIS A 227 -18.17 -5.51 -2.89
N GLY A 228 -19.45 -5.14 -3.05
CA GLY A 228 -20.47 -5.41 -2.03
C GLY A 228 -20.17 -4.71 -0.70
N SER A 229 -20.44 -5.39 0.41
CA SER A 229 -20.29 -4.83 1.75
C SER A 229 -19.86 -5.86 2.80
N ALA A 230 -19.30 -5.37 3.89
CA ALA A 230 -19.00 -6.13 5.10
C ALA A 230 -19.62 -5.45 6.32
N SER A 231 -20.02 -6.22 7.33
CA SER A 231 -20.59 -5.68 8.56
C SER A 231 -20.19 -6.47 9.80
N SER A 232 -20.29 -5.82 10.96
CA SER A 232 -20.05 -6.42 12.28
C SER A 232 -20.92 -5.70 13.30
N GLY A 233 -21.92 -6.40 13.86
CA GLY A 233 -22.94 -5.77 14.72
C GLY A 233 -23.71 -4.69 13.96
N THR A 234 -23.70 -3.46 14.47
CA THR A 234 -24.36 -2.30 13.85
C THR A 234 -23.48 -1.53 12.88
N GLU A 235 -22.19 -1.86 12.80
CA GLU A 235 -21.22 -1.18 11.93
C GLU A 235 -21.14 -1.88 10.58
N GLY A 236 -21.06 -1.11 9.51
CA GLY A 236 -20.89 -1.60 8.15
C GLY A 236 -19.94 -0.77 7.33
N ALA A 237 -19.33 -1.42 6.34
CA ALA A 237 -18.50 -0.76 5.32
C ALA A 237 -18.87 -1.28 3.94
N SER A 238 -18.81 -0.39 2.96
CA SER A 238 -18.90 -0.65 1.53
C SER A 238 -17.61 -0.24 0.83
N ILE A 239 -17.59 -0.27 -0.49
CA ILE A 239 -16.44 0.19 -1.30
C ILE A 239 -16.02 1.59 -0.85
N GLY A 240 -14.73 1.82 -0.71
CA GLY A 240 -14.18 3.10 -0.24
C GLY A 240 -14.14 3.28 1.27
N GLU A 241 -14.50 2.26 2.04
CA GLU A 241 -14.58 2.27 3.50
C GLU A 241 -13.75 1.14 4.10
N CYS A 242 -13.45 1.23 5.41
CA CYS A 242 -12.70 0.22 6.15
C CYS A 242 -13.33 -0.03 7.52
N LEU A 243 -13.56 -1.31 7.86
CA LEU A 243 -13.90 -1.75 9.21
C LEU A 243 -12.65 -2.25 9.93
N LEU A 244 -12.47 -1.84 11.17
CA LEU A 244 -11.55 -2.48 12.09
C LEU A 244 -12.33 -3.35 13.05
N LEU A 245 -12.15 -4.66 12.93
CA LEU A 245 -12.77 -5.67 13.79
C LEU A 245 -11.84 -6.01 14.94
N GLN A 246 -12.34 -5.90 16.15
CA GLN A 246 -11.63 -6.37 17.34
C GLN A 246 -11.59 -7.91 17.38
N PRO A 247 -10.69 -8.51 18.16
CA PRO A 247 -10.66 -9.95 18.36
C PRO A 247 -12.05 -10.50 18.72
N ARG A 248 -12.43 -11.59 18.06
CA ARG A 248 -13.72 -12.30 18.20
C ARG A 248 -14.96 -11.53 17.71
N ALA A 249 -14.81 -10.32 17.17
CA ALA A 249 -15.94 -9.64 16.55
C ALA A 249 -16.44 -10.47 15.35
N PRO A 250 -17.76 -10.70 15.22
CA PRO A 250 -18.31 -11.41 14.07
C PRO A 250 -18.11 -10.58 12.80
N ILE A 251 -18.09 -11.24 11.66
CA ILE A 251 -18.12 -10.61 10.34
C ILE A 251 -19.24 -11.21 9.52
N SER A 252 -19.96 -10.37 8.79
CA SER A 252 -20.93 -10.77 7.79
C SER A 252 -20.60 -10.07 6.47
N LEU A 253 -20.70 -10.80 5.38
CA LEU A 253 -20.45 -10.30 4.02
C LEU A 253 -21.76 -10.34 3.23
N SER A 254 -21.99 -9.34 2.36
CA SER A 254 -23.10 -9.42 1.39
C SER A 254 -22.86 -10.54 0.38
N PRO A 255 -23.92 -11.07 -0.30
CA PRO A 255 -23.77 -12.20 -1.23
C PRO A 255 -22.84 -11.92 -2.42
N ASP A 256 -22.67 -10.66 -2.77
CA ASP A 256 -21.81 -10.17 -3.85
C ASP A 256 -20.46 -9.62 -3.33
N ALA A 257 -20.16 -9.82 -2.06
CA ALA A 257 -18.97 -9.22 -1.48
C ALA A 257 -17.67 -9.83 -2.04
N LEU A 258 -16.70 -8.96 -2.23
CA LEU A 258 -15.29 -9.28 -2.34
C LEU A 258 -14.53 -8.33 -1.41
N VAL A 259 -13.78 -8.85 -0.46
CA VAL A 259 -13.10 -8.04 0.55
C VAL A 259 -11.61 -8.37 0.61
N LEU A 260 -10.80 -7.38 0.97
CA LEU A 260 -9.48 -7.63 1.54
C LEU A 260 -9.60 -7.66 3.07
N VAL A 261 -8.92 -8.63 3.68
CA VAL A 261 -8.78 -8.72 5.12
C VAL A 261 -7.30 -8.70 5.46
N ALA A 262 -6.88 -7.69 6.23
CA ALA A 262 -5.50 -7.56 6.67
C ALA A 262 -5.38 -7.81 8.18
N VAL A 263 -4.27 -8.41 8.58
CA VAL A 263 -3.89 -8.65 9.97
C VAL A 263 -2.40 -8.39 10.16
N ALA A 264 -2.00 -7.91 11.33
CA ALA A 264 -0.58 -7.77 11.65
C ALA A 264 0.05 -9.14 11.89
N GLY A 265 1.24 -9.41 11.33
CA GLY A 265 1.95 -10.69 11.43
C GLY A 265 1.36 -11.81 10.58
N ARG A 266 1.96 -13.00 10.66
CA ARG A 266 1.55 -14.20 9.89
C ARG A 266 0.23 -14.79 10.38
N ILE A 267 -0.46 -15.49 9.47
CA ILE A 267 -1.71 -16.23 9.71
C ILE A 267 -1.45 -17.46 10.60
#